data_655bc60bf2774cc637b5d6748c3cf667
#
_entry.id   655bc60bf2774cc637b5d6748c3cf667
#
_cell.length_a   1.000
_cell.length_b   1.000
_cell.length_c   1.000
_cell.angle_alpha   90.00
_cell.angle_beta   90.00
_cell.angle_gamma   90.00
#
_symmetry.space_group_name_H-M   'P 1'
#
loop_
_entity.id
_entity.type
_entity.pdbx_description
1 polymer ?
#
loop_
_entity_poly.entity_id
_entity_poly.type
_entity_poly.pdbx_seq_one_letter_code
_entity_poly.pdbx_strand_id
1 'polypeptide(L)'
;MASQQTPNYKLSRWAGTDRILVEEFNDNWDKIDTALKSNADAVAAETAAREAADTELGKRVGLQLIQTVNGTTGESCDFSVNIDWNQWAEVIFVVKPKFSAKTSYDIFFYKEDSTGALTTTLANSISGNCSFITYPLFDKTTSLNGFFLDGNVFEAYGNTFQNLGYLSLSPNSDATAKAGSFLKIYGKK
;
A
#
# COMPACT_ATOMS: atom_id res chain seq x y z
N MET A 1 44.57 2.86 -46.56
CA MET A 1 43.48 1.96 -46.18
C MET A 1 43.90 1.20 -44.93
N ALA A 2 43.07 1.20 -43.90
CA ALA A 2 43.37 0.47 -42.71
C ALA A 2 43.39 -1.04 -42.96
N SER A 3 44.40 -1.74 -42.44
CA SER A 3 44.55 -3.18 -42.60
C SER A 3 43.95 -4.00 -41.47
N GLN A 4 43.53 -3.35 -40.38
CA GLN A 4 42.96 -3.97 -39.19
C GLN A 4 41.73 -3.23 -38.68
N GLN A 5 40.98 -3.87 -37.76
CA GLN A 5 39.86 -3.25 -37.07
C GLN A 5 39.88 -3.62 -35.58
N THR A 6 39.27 -2.79 -34.72
CA THR A 6 39.04 -3.12 -33.34
C THR A 6 37.97 -4.21 -33.19
N PRO A 7 38.04 -5.12 -32.18
CA PRO A 7 37.16 -6.27 -32.14
C PRO A 7 35.69 -5.91 -31.83
N ASN A 8 35.43 -4.89 -31.05
CA ASN A 8 34.09 -4.54 -30.59
C ASN A 8 33.37 -3.60 -31.59
N TYR A 9 33.89 -2.40 -31.79
CA TYR A 9 33.22 -1.37 -32.57
C TYR A 9 33.64 -1.32 -34.04
N LYS A 10 34.56 -2.24 -34.46
CA LYS A 10 35.07 -2.33 -35.84
C LYS A 10 35.68 -1.00 -36.35
N LEU A 11 36.31 -0.27 -35.44
CA LEU A 11 37.03 0.95 -35.78
C LEU A 11 38.25 0.61 -36.64
N SER A 12 38.50 1.39 -37.66
CA SER A 12 39.70 1.25 -38.52
C SER A 12 40.97 1.44 -37.67
N ARG A 13 41.91 0.50 -37.82
CA ARG A 13 43.19 0.50 -37.14
C ARG A 13 44.29 0.35 -38.18
N TRP A 14 45.20 1.33 -38.24
CA TRP A 14 46.25 1.41 -39.23
C TRP A 14 47.55 0.80 -38.68
N ALA A 15 48.21 0.00 -39.50
CA ALA A 15 49.59 -0.41 -39.30
C ALA A 15 50.54 0.67 -39.81
N GLY A 16 51.83 0.62 -39.45
CA GLY A 16 52.79 1.66 -39.82
C GLY A 16 53.04 1.82 -41.33
N THR A 17 52.62 0.85 -42.13
CA THR A 17 52.71 0.85 -43.61
C THR A 17 51.41 1.24 -44.29
N ASP A 18 50.32 1.42 -43.55
CA ASP A 18 49.02 1.72 -44.11
C ASP A 18 48.89 3.20 -44.47
N ARG A 19 48.14 3.49 -45.52
CA ARG A 19 47.74 4.85 -45.88
C ARG A 19 46.50 5.23 -45.06
N ILE A 20 46.58 6.30 -44.29
CA ILE A 20 45.43 6.87 -43.58
C ILE A 20 44.53 7.59 -44.56
N LEU A 21 43.26 7.20 -44.62
CA LEU A 21 42.21 7.85 -45.38
C LEU A 21 41.33 8.67 -44.45
N VAL A 22 40.97 9.86 -44.88
CA VAL A 22 40.11 10.77 -44.09
C VAL A 22 38.73 10.16 -43.88
N GLU A 23 38.22 9.44 -44.87
CA GLU A 23 36.91 8.76 -44.80
C GLU A 23 36.90 7.69 -43.71
N GLU A 24 37.94 6.85 -43.59
CA GLU A 24 38.06 5.81 -42.54
C GLU A 24 38.21 6.43 -41.18
N PHE A 25 38.83 7.59 -41.08
CA PHE A 25 38.97 8.33 -39.84
C PHE A 25 37.64 8.91 -39.37
N ASN A 26 36.90 9.55 -40.27
CA ASN A 26 35.58 10.08 -39.97
C ASN A 26 34.59 8.98 -39.62
N ASP A 27 34.58 7.85 -40.33
CA ASP A 27 33.76 6.68 -40.02
C ASP A 27 34.02 6.14 -38.60
N ASN A 28 35.26 6.21 -38.13
CA ASN A 28 35.56 5.86 -36.72
C ASN A 28 34.89 6.82 -35.74
N TRP A 29 34.90 8.13 -36.02
CA TRP A 29 34.22 9.10 -35.16
C TRP A 29 32.71 8.90 -35.14
N ASP A 30 32.09 8.64 -36.27
CA ASP A 30 30.67 8.37 -36.40
C ASP A 30 30.27 7.11 -35.62
N LYS A 31 31.08 6.06 -35.67
CA LYS A 31 30.88 4.83 -34.87
C LYS A 31 31.00 5.09 -33.36
N ILE A 32 31.98 5.88 -32.95
CA ILE A 32 32.17 6.25 -31.54
C ILE A 32 31.00 7.09 -31.05
N ASP A 33 30.62 8.10 -31.79
CA ASP A 33 29.50 8.98 -31.43
C ASP A 33 28.18 8.19 -31.30
N THR A 34 27.90 7.33 -32.28
CA THR A 34 26.73 6.43 -32.25
C THR A 34 26.74 5.51 -31.03
N ALA A 35 27.89 4.92 -30.71
CA ALA A 35 28.03 4.02 -29.58
C ALA A 35 27.86 4.76 -28.25
N LEU A 36 28.44 5.96 -28.11
CA LEU A 36 28.29 6.80 -26.93
C LEU A 36 26.83 7.25 -26.74
N LYS A 37 26.17 7.66 -27.81
CA LYS A 37 24.74 8.02 -27.77
C LYS A 37 23.88 6.84 -27.34
N SER A 38 24.11 5.66 -27.93
CA SER A 38 23.37 4.44 -27.58
C SER A 38 23.56 4.05 -26.10
N ASN A 39 24.79 4.18 -25.59
CA ASN A 39 25.07 3.92 -24.17
C ASN A 39 24.35 4.94 -23.26
N ALA A 40 24.38 6.22 -23.63
CA ALA A 40 23.68 7.25 -22.87
C ALA A 40 22.17 7.00 -22.83
N ASP A 41 21.58 6.62 -23.95
CA ASP A 41 20.15 6.29 -24.03
C ASP A 41 19.81 5.03 -23.21
N ALA A 42 20.65 3.99 -23.25
CA ALA A 42 20.48 2.79 -22.46
C ALA A 42 20.56 3.06 -20.94
N VAL A 43 21.51 3.90 -20.52
CA VAL A 43 21.63 4.32 -19.11
C VAL A 43 20.41 5.13 -18.66
N ALA A 44 19.92 6.03 -19.50
CA ALA A 44 18.72 6.80 -19.19
C ALA A 44 17.46 5.90 -19.07
N ALA A 45 17.31 4.94 -19.97
CA ALA A 45 16.21 3.97 -19.93
C ALA A 45 16.28 3.07 -18.68
N GLU A 46 17.46 2.56 -18.32
CA GLU A 46 17.68 1.76 -17.11
C GLU A 46 17.37 2.57 -15.85
N THR A 47 17.82 3.82 -15.79
CA THR A 47 17.54 4.72 -14.66
C THR A 47 16.04 4.90 -14.47
N ALA A 48 15.30 5.21 -15.53
CA ALA A 48 13.86 5.37 -15.49
C ALA A 48 13.12 4.07 -15.06
N ALA A 49 13.58 2.92 -15.57
CA ALA A 49 13.02 1.62 -15.21
C ALA A 49 13.23 1.30 -13.71
N ARG A 50 14.42 1.60 -13.17
CA ARG A 50 14.72 1.42 -11.75
C ARG A 50 13.90 2.34 -10.86
N GLU A 51 13.78 3.62 -11.19
CA GLU A 51 12.96 4.57 -10.44
C GLU A 51 11.48 4.14 -10.41
N ALA A 52 10.96 3.63 -11.52
CA ALA A 52 9.61 3.09 -11.58
C ALA A 52 9.44 1.83 -10.71
N ALA A 53 10.41 0.92 -10.75
CA ALA A 53 10.42 -0.29 -9.92
C ALA A 53 10.54 0.03 -8.42
N ASP A 54 11.40 0.97 -8.05
CA ASP A 54 11.57 1.41 -6.66
C ASP A 54 10.30 2.10 -6.13
N THR A 55 9.64 2.90 -6.96
CA THR A 55 8.35 3.52 -6.64
C THR A 55 7.29 2.45 -6.39
N GLU A 56 7.20 1.44 -7.24
CA GLU A 56 6.22 0.35 -7.09
C GLU A 56 6.53 -0.53 -5.87
N LEU A 57 7.81 -0.80 -5.60
CA LEU A 57 8.24 -1.51 -4.40
C LEU A 57 7.86 -0.72 -3.14
N GLY A 58 8.07 0.59 -3.13
CA GLY A 58 7.68 1.47 -2.03
C GLY A 58 6.18 1.40 -1.72
N LYS A 59 5.33 1.31 -2.75
CA LYS A 59 3.88 1.10 -2.57
C LYS A 59 3.53 -0.26 -1.96
N ARG A 60 4.32 -1.30 -2.22
CA ARG A 60 4.07 -2.67 -1.73
C ARG A 60 4.58 -2.92 -0.32
N VAL A 61 5.66 -2.26 0.08
CA VAL A 61 6.33 -2.49 1.38
C VAL A 61 5.83 -1.54 2.47
N GLY A 62 5.33 -0.36 2.08
CA GLY A 62 4.84 0.66 3.01
C GLY A 62 3.37 0.51 3.41
N LEU A 63 3.03 0.99 4.60
CA LEU A 63 1.64 1.20 4.98
C LEU A 63 1.04 2.33 4.12
N GLN A 64 -0.06 2.03 3.46
CA GLN A 64 -0.80 2.98 2.64
C GLN A 64 -2.10 3.37 3.34
N LEU A 65 -2.42 4.66 3.37
CA LEU A 65 -3.74 5.10 3.82
C LEU A 65 -4.77 4.70 2.76
N ILE A 66 -5.68 3.80 3.13
CA ILE A 66 -6.75 3.31 2.25
C ILE A 66 -7.97 4.24 2.34
N GLN A 67 -8.42 4.50 3.57
CA GLN A 67 -9.65 5.24 3.81
C GLN A 67 -9.54 6.08 5.08
N THR A 68 -10.19 7.25 5.07
CA THR A 68 -10.51 8.02 6.28
C THR A 68 -12.01 8.20 6.34
N VAL A 69 -12.63 7.82 7.44
CA VAL A 69 -14.07 7.88 7.65
C VAL A 69 -14.36 8.72 8.87
N ASN A 70 -15.31 9.65 8.77
CA ASN A 70 -15.85 10.36 9.91
C ASN A 70 -16.97 9.52 10.54
N GLY A 71 -16.96 9.43 11.86
CA GLY A 71 -17.99 8.73 12.61
C GLY A 71 -19.30 9.53 12.65
N THR A 72 -20.40 8.80 12.77
CA THR A 72 -21.72 9.38 13.02
C THR A 72 -21.81 10.00 14.41
N THR A 73 -22.84 10.77 14.64
CA THR A 73 -23.19 11.31 15.98
C THR A 73 -24.47 10.66 16.46
N GLY A 74 -24.63 10.46 17.76
CA GLY A 74 -25.82 9.83 18.35
C GLY A 74 -25.47 8.85 19.47
N GLU A 75 -26.29 7.82 19.63
CA GLU A 75 -26.13 6.79 20.65
C GLU A 75 -24.89 5.91 20.39
N SER A 76 -24.58 5.69 19.13
CA SER A 76 -23.36 5.00 18.68
C SER A 76 -22.54 5.88 17.73
N CYS A 77 -21.29 5.48 17.51
CA CYS A 77 -20.41 6.11 16.53
C CYS A 77 -20.09 5.09 15.43
N ASP A 78 -20.72 5.25 14.28
CA ASP A 78 -20.63 4.31 13.16
C ASP A 78 -19.70 4.84 12.06
N PHE A 79 -18.89 3.96 11.52
CA PHE A 79 -17.94 4.24 10.44
C PHE A 79 -18.21 3.30 9.26
N SER A 80 -18.71 3.83 8.15
CA SER A 80 -18.89 3.05 6.92
C SER A 80 -17.55 2.63 6.33
N VAL A 81 -17.38 1.34 6.06
CA VAL A 81 -16.16 0.75 5.52
C VAL A 81 -16.44 0.25 4.11
N ASN A 82 -15.69 0.76 3.14
CA ASN A 82 -15.79 0.32 1.74
C ASN A 82 -14.38 0.10 1.19
N ILE A 83 -13.92 -1.15 1.24
CA ILE A 83 -12.55 -1.54 0.90
C ILE A 83 -12.59 -2.81 0.05
N ASP A 84 -11.81 -2.82 -1.03
CA ASP A 84 -11.49 -4.07 -1.72
C ASP A 84 -10.42 -4.85 -0.94
N TRP A 85 -10.87 -5.74 -0.09
CA TRP A 85 -10.03 -6.55 0.81
C TRP A 85 -9.06 -7.48 0.08
N ASN A 86 -9.33 -7.81 -1.19
CA ASN A 86 -8.49 -8.71 -1.98
C ASN A 86 -7.10 -8.15 -2.28
N GLN A 87 -6.92 -6.85 -2.12
CA GLN A 87 -5.67 -6.16 -2.41
C GLN A 87 -4.69 -6.11 -1.25
N TRP A 88 -5.11 -6.48 -0.02
CA TRP A 88 -4.36 -6.20 1.19
C TRP A 88 -4.01 -7.46 1.96
N ALA A 89 -2.71 -7.64 2.25
CA ALA A 89 -2.22 -8.71 3.11
C ALA A 89 -2.50 -8.41 4.60
N GLU A 90 -2.34 -7.14 4.97
CA GLU A 90 -2.50 -6.65 6.33
C GLU A 90 -3.29 -5.34 6.29
N VAL A 91 -4.25 -5.19 7.19
CA VAL A 91 -5.01 -3.95 7.35
C VAL A 91 -5.02 -3.51 8.81
N ILE A 92 -4.67 -2.26 9.03
CA ILE A 92 -4.63 -1.62 10.33
C ILE A 92 -5.76 -0.61 10.43
N PHE A 93 -6.59 -0.76 11.46
CA PHE A 93 -7.62 0.19 11.83
C PHE A 93 -7.12 1.07 12.98
N VAL A 94 -7.22 2.37 12.81
CA VAL A 94 -6.90 3.36 13.85
C VAL A 94 -8.16 4.15 14.16
N VAL A 95 -8.73 3.89 15.32
CA VAL A 95 -10.01 4.45 15.76
C VAL A 95 -9.76 5.54 16.79
N LYS A 96 -10.32 6.71 16.55
CA LYS A 96 -10.31 7.83 17.50
C LYS A 96 -11.74 8.29 17.76
N PRO A 97 -12.40 7.74 18.80
CA PRO A 97 -13.74 8.15 19.16
C PRO A 97 -13.75 9.51 19.88
N LYS A 98 -14.87 10.20 19.77
CA LYS A 98 -15.16 11.40 20.55
C LYS A 98 -16.57 11.30 21.11
N PHE A 99 -16.68 11.17 22.41
CA PHE A 99 -17.95 11.09 23.14
C PHE A 99 -18.23 12.37 23.92
N SER A 100 -19.49 12.55 24.33
CA SER A 100 -19.94 13.69 25.13
C SER A 100 -19.34 13.71 26.54
N ALA A 101 -18.96 12.56 27.07
CA ALA A 101 -18.30 12.36 28.35
C ALA A 101 -17.22 11.28 28.24
N LYS A 102 -16.30 11.21 29.20
CA LYS A 102 -15.32 10.12 29.28
C LYS A 102 -16.06 8.82 29.61
N THR A 103 -15.98 7.85 28.72
CA THR A 103 -16.63 6.55 28.84
C THR A 103 -15.75 5.46 28.23
N SER A 104 -15.98 4.21 28.64
CA SER A 104 -15.57 3.05 27.86
C SER A 104 -16.61 2.75 26.78
N TYR A 105 -16.24 1.99 25.77
CA TYR A 105 -17.11 1.62 24.67
C TYR A 105 -16.77 0.21 24.17
N ASP A 106 -17.76 -0.42 23.55
CA ASP A 106 -17.62 -1.70 22.89
C ASP A 106 -17.48 -1.49 21.38
N ILE A 107 -16.76 -2.34 20.70
CA ILE A 107 -16.54 -2.30 19.25
C ILE A 107 -17.29 -3.46 18.61
N PHE A 108 -18.09 -3.14 17.60
CA PHE A 108 -18.86 -4.11 16.83
C PHE A 108 -18.55 -3.97 15.33
N PHE A 109 -18.53 -5.11 14.65
CA PHE A 109 -18.58 -5.14 13.17
C PHE A 109 -19.97 -5.51 12.70
N TYR A 110 -20.41 -4.85 11.65
CA TYR A 110 -21.70 -5.09 11.01
C TYR A 110 -21.54 -5.37 9.53
N LYS A 111 -22.47 -6.16 8.99
CA LYS A 111 -22.58 -6.40 7.56
C LYS A 111 -23.15 -5.18 6.82
N GLU A 112 -22.87 -5.10 5.52
CA GLU A 112 -23.31 -4.02 4.65
C GLU A 112 -24.84 -3.92 4.55
N ASP A 113 -25.56 -5.04 4.61
CA ASP A 113 -27.01 -5.12 4.44
C ASP A 113 -27.83 -4.81 5.68
N SER A 114 -27.19 -4.51 6.82
CA SER A 114 -27.79 -4.20 8.12
C SER A 114 -28.91 -5.17 8.60
N THR A 115 -29.22 -6.22 7.86
CA THR A 115 -30.32 -7.17 8.13
C THR A 115 -29.94 -8.27 9.12
N GLY A 116 -28.71 -8.33 9.53
CA GLY A 116 -28.23 -9.26 10.55
C GLY A 116 -27.15 -8.60 11.36
N ALA A 117 -27.47 -8.11 12.53
CA ALA A 117 -26.49 -7.77 13.54
C ALA A 117 -25.69 -9.05 13.85
N LEU A 118 -24.61 -9.28 13.14
CA LEU A 118 -23.57 -10.15 13.65
C LEU A 118 -22.83 -9.31 14.68
N THR A 119 -23.47 -9.17 15.84
CA THR A 119 -22.87 -8.58 17.02
C THR A 119 -21.78 -9.51 17.53
N THR A 120 -20.63 -9.45 16.87
CA THR A 120 -19.45 -9.94 17.55
C THR A 120 -18.82 -8.73 18.19
N THR A 121 -18.91 -8.70 19.50
CA THR A 121 -18.17 -7.75 20.30
C THR A 121 -16.69 -8.02 20.09
N LEU A 122 -16.02 -7.17 19.33
CA LEU A 122 -14.57 -7.27 19.13
C LEU A 122 -13.79 -7.02 20.40
N ALA A 123 -14.28 -6.09 21.20
CA ALA A 123 -13.68 -5.73 22.46
C ALA A 123 -14.70 -5.06 23.35
N ASN A 124 -14.63 -5.36 24.63
CA ASN A 124 -15.46 -4.78 25.67
C ASN A 124 -14.68 -3.74 26.44
N SER A 125 -15.35 -2.66 26.81
CA SER A 125 -14.85 -1.66 27.76
C SER A 125 -13.52 -1.01 27.40
N ILE A 126 -13.30 -0.74 26.11
CA ILE A 126 -12.14 0.04 25.64
C ILE A 126 -12.33 1.51 26.06
N SER A 127 -11.25 2.15 26.47
CA SER A 127 -11.24 3.58 26.77
C SER A 127 -10.19 4.31 25.95
N GLY A 128 -10.56 5.47 25.38
CA GLY A 128 -9.66 6.29 24.57
C GLY A 128 -9.53 5.84 23.11
N ASN A 129 -8.37 6.05 22.52
CA ASN A 129 -8.10 5.61 21.13
C ASN A 129 -7.75 4.12 21.12
N CYS A 130 -8.12 3.42 20.07
CA CYS A 130 -7.71 2.03 19.88
C CYS A 130 -7.17 1.82 18.45
N SER A 131 -6.36 0.80 18.30
CA SER A 131 -5.87 0.34 17.01
C SER A 131 -5.81 -1.18 16.99
N PHE A 132 -6.17 -1.78 15.88
CA PHE A 132 -6.10 -3.22 15.69
C PHE A 132 -5.67 -3.58 14.27
N ILE A 133 -5.12 -4.77 14.12
CA ILE A 133 -4.57 -5.29 12.87
C ILE A 133 -5.38 -6.51 12.47
N THR A 134 -5.67 -6.63 11.18
CA THR A 134 -6.33 -7.76 10.56
C THR A 134 -5.54 -8.26 9.36
N TYR A 135 -5.75 -9.52 8.99
CA TYR A 135 -5.03 -10.18 7.90
C TYR A 135 -6.00 -10.73 6.84
N PRO A 136 -6.56 -9.89 5.96
CA PRO A 136 -7.61 -10.30 5.03
C PRO A 136 -7.21 -11.40 4.05
N LEU A 137 -5.92 -11.49 3.68
CA LEU A 137 -5.45 -12.50 2.73
C LEU A 137 -5.41 -13.93 3.29
N PHE A 138 -5.28 -14.06 4.61
CA PHE A 138 -5.12 -15.37 5.24
C PHE A 138 -6.45 -16.03 5.60
N ASP A 139 -7.51 -15.25 5.81
CA ASP A 139 -8.83 -15.80 6.13
C ASP A 139 -9.95 -14.90 5.59
N LYS A 140 -10.32 -15.12 4.32
CA LYS A 140 -11.37 -14.34 3.65
C LYS A 140 -12.78 -14.85 3.90
N THR A 141 -12.91 -16.12 4.31
CA THR A 141 -14.17 -16.86 4.13
C THR A 141 -14.80 -17.36 5.41
N THR A 142 -14.07 -17.49 6.50
CA THR A 142 -14.55 -18.17 7.71
C THR A 142 -14.75 -17.27 8.92
N SER A 143 -13.84 -16.33 9.17
CA SER A 143 -13.98 -15.41 10.31
C SER A 143 -13.17 -14.13 10.09
N LEU A 144 -13.63 -13.05 10.71
CA LEU A 144 -12.88 -11.81 10.81
C LEU A 144 -12.05 -11.89 12.09
N ASN A 145 -10.75 -12.08 11.94
CA ASN A 145 -9.82 -12.21 13.06
C ASN A 145 -8.70 -11.17 13.00
N GLY A 146 -8.08 -10.92 14.13
CA GLY A 146 -6.99 -9.96 14.24
C GLY A 146 -6.50 -9.77 15.66
N PHE A 147 -5.64 -8.77 15.80
CA PHE A 147 -4.99 -8.43 17.06
C PHE A 147 -5.18 -6.96 17.39
N PHE A 148 -5.57 -6.64 18.61
CA PHE A 148 -5.38 -5.29 19.12
C PHE A 148 -3.90 -5.03 19.36
N LEU A 149 -3.45 -3.79 19.22
CA LEU A 149 -2.05 -3.45 19.46
C LEU A 149 -1.60 -3.60 20.91
N ASP A 150 -2.53 -3.81 21.84
CA ASP A 150 -2.26 -4.17 23.25
C ASP A 150 -2.01 -5.68 23.46
N GLY A 151 -2.06 -6.49 22.38
CA GLY A 151 -1.81 -7.93 22.39
C GLY A 151 -3.05 -8.80 22.54
N ASN A 152 -4.24 -8.23 22.70
CA ASN A 152 -5.48 -9.01 22.76
C ASN A 152 -5.87 -9.50 21.35
N VAL A 153 -6.30 -10.75 21.26
CA VAL A 153 -6.79 -11.39 20.03
C VAL A 153 -8.31 -11.26 19.98
N PHE A 154 -8.86 -11.02 18.79
CA PHE A 154 -10.29 -11.10 18.57
C PHE A 154 -10.60 -12.03 17.40
N GLU A 155 -11.77 -12.67 17.45
CA GLU A 155 -12.30 -13.48 16.38
C GLU A 155 -13.82 -13.26 16.28
N ALA A 156 -14.27 -12.90 15.07
CA ALA A 156 -15.66 -12.61 14.78
C ALA A 156 -16.24 -13.73 13.90
N TYR A 157 -16.75 -14.78 14.51
CA TYR A 157 -17.36 -15.91 13.83
C TYR A 157 -18.54 -15.48 12.93
N GLY A 158 -18.61 -16.04 11.73
CA GLY A 158 -19.68 -15.78 10.77
C GLY A 158 -19.62 -14.43 10.05
N ASN A 159 -18.62 -13.61 10.34
CA ASN A 159 -18.30 -12.39 9.62
C ASN A 159 -17.08 -12.62 8.74
N THR A 160 -17.16 -12.19 7.48
CA THR A 160 -16.03 -12.20 6.56
C THR A 160 -15.67 -10.75 6.21
N PHE A 161 -14.43 -10.53 5.80
CA PHE A 161 -14.02 -9.21 5.30
C PHE A 161 -14.88 -8.75 4.11
N GLN A 162 -15.38 -9.67 3.29
CA GLN A 162 -16.22 -9.35 2.13
C GLN A 162 -17.59 -8.77 2.52
N ASN A 163 -18.04 -9.04 3.73
CA ASN A 163 -19.37 -8.62 4.21
C ASN A 163 -19.30 -7.44 5.19
N LEU A 164 -18.10 -6.94 5.48
CA LEU A 164 -17.94 -5.84 6.42
C LEU A 164 -18.43 -4.53 5.81
N GLY A 165 -19.54 -4.01 6.32
CA GLY A 165 -20.12 -2.73 5.88
C GLY A 165 -19.78 -1.56 6.79
N TYR A 166 -19.76 -1.78 8.11
CA TYR A 166 -19.38 -0.71 9.02
C TYR A 166 -18.86 -1.22 10.37
N LEU A 167 -18.07 -0.37 11.00
CA LEU A 167 -17.61 -0.49 12.39
C LEU A 167 -18.43 0.43 13.25
N SER A 168 -18.97 -0.09 14.37
CA SER A 168 -19.73 0.69 15.34
C SER A 168 -19.05 0.69 16.72
N LEU A 169 -19.05 1.84 17.36
CA LEU A 169 -18.63 2.01 18.75
C LEU A 169 -19.84 2.35 19.61
N SER A 170 -20.17 1.48 20.56
CA SER A 170 -21.26 1.69 21.50
C SER A 170 -20.70 2.09 22.86
N PRO A 171 -21.00 3.30 23.37
CA PRO A 171 -20.54 3.70 24.70
C PRO A 171 -21.24 2.91 25.77
N ASN A 172 -20.51 2.56 26.84
CA ASN A 172 -21.03 1.78 28.01
C ASN A 172 -21.70 2.69 29.08
N SER A 173 -22.19 3.85 28.67
CA SER A 173 -22.88 4.82 29.50
C SER A 173 -23.84 5.66 28.66
N ASP A 174 -24.56 6.59 29.27
CA ASP A 174 -25.41 7.57 28.56
C ASP A 174 -24.63 8.60 27.70
N ALA A 175 -23.35 8.39 27.51
CA ALA A 175 -22.55 9.24 26.66
C ALA A 175 -22.93 9.02 25.19
N THR A 176 -22.91 10.11 24.42
CA THR A 176 -23.27 10.10 23.00
C THR A 176 -22.06 10.41 22.12
N ALA A 177 -22.00 9.84 20.93
CA ALA A 177 -20.99 10.14 19.94
C ALA A 177 -21.09 11.58 19.43
N LYS A 178 -19.96 12.25 19.31
CA LYS A 178 -19.83 13.65 18.88
C LYS A 178 -19.06 13.75 17.57
N ALA A 179 -19.30 14.84 16.86
CA ALA A 179 -18.54 15.20 15.68
C ALA A 179 -17.04 15.28 15.97
N GLY A 180 -16.22 14.79 15.02
CA GLY A 180 -14.77 14.70 15.16
C GLY A 180 -14.24 13.34 15.61
N SER A 181 -15.12 12.32 15.75
CA SER A 181 -14.71 10.91 15.74
C SER A 181 -14.21 10.56 14.34
N PHE A 182 -13.12 9.78 14.23
CA PHE A 182 -12.66 9.29 12.95
C PHE A 182 -12.08 7.87 13.04
N LEU A 183 -12.15 7.18 11.91
CA LEU A 183 -11.49 5.94 11.61
C LEU A 183 -10.51 6.16 10.45
N LYS A 184 -9.26 5.79 10.62
CA LYS A 184 -8.29 5.67 9.53
C LYS A 184 -7.95 4.21 9.31
N ILE A 185 -7.93 3.82 8.05
CA ILE A 185 -7.63 2.45 7.65
C ILE A 185 -6.39 2.48 6.77
N TYR A 186 -5.41 1.72 7.15
CA TYR A 186 -4.15 1.56 6.42
C TYR A 186 -4.03 0.12 5.96
N GLY A 187 -3.41 -0.10 4.81
CA GLY A 187 -3.14 -1.43 4.29
C GLY A 187 -1.70 -1.61 3.87
N LYS A 188 -1.26 -2.85 3.90
CA LYS A 188 -0.02 -3.34 3.36
C LYS A 188 -0.32 -4.43 2.34
N LYS A 189 0.25 -4.32 1.14
CA LYS A 189 0.11 -5.32 0.06
C LYS A 189 1.05 -6.49 0.26
#